data_8cc3015fbd4879de36f4b1b33018135d
#
_entry.id   8cc3015fbd4879de36f4b1b33018135d
#
_cell.length_a   1.000
_cell.length_b   1.000
_cell.length_c   1.000
_cell.angle_alpha   90.00
_cell.angle_beta   90.00
_cell.angle_gamma   90.00
#
_symmetry.space_group_name_H-M   'P 1'
#
loop_
_entity.id
_entity.type
_entity.pdbx_description
1 polymer ?
#
loop_
_entity_poly.entity_id
_entity_poly.type
_entity_poly.pdbx_seq_one_letter_code
_entity_poly.pdbx_strand_id
1 'polypeptide(L)'
;MTRVHIKTAGHMIDTAVVSVNKLGKMAGSSSSKCSFALTLVCLFFQFFVSCAGQGDDVITAQEINADTFERKMEAGNFLLVNFIGPGCKNCKDFTPIFNQVNTELLRAKSDVTAAVINNLDIVQHYDLQKLPSLVFFRKTVPILYEGHHEVEEILAWLSNTRELQGRYLNDNDFEHLTQASTGATTGDWLVQFCDPERPQCIALQTMWETVAYRLKDRLNVATVDTSVNKALVKRFKISVDKTPSVILFHKGNQYPYGLFHFGIASLAHFAEQSYKHVQGSPVLPPPAPFDDLTEDIAKKLKAVQPESKGIFFLIFGGLLVFVLVLCKVFMTSPNRQSGTGGGPKKGV
;
A
#
# COMPACT_ATOMS: atom_id res chain seq x y z
N MET A 1 -0.76 -24.03 -22.38
CA MET A 1 -2.00 -23.98 -23.18
C MET A 1 -1.79 -24.21 -24.68
N THR A 2 -0.63 -23.91 -25.25
CA THR A 2 -0.33 -24.10 -26.67
C THR A 2 -0.43 -25.55 -27.17
N ARG A 3 -0.24 -26.56 -26.33
CA ARG A 3 -0.41 -27.98 -26.71
C ARG A 3 -1.86 -28.45 -26.87
N VAL A 4 -2.82 -27.75 -26.28
CA VAL A 4 -4.26 -28.12 -26.39
C VAL A 4 -4.86 -27.60 -27.70
N HIS A 5 -4.44 -26.40 -28.17
CA HIS A 5 -4.96 -25.83 -29.42
C HIS A 5 -4.46 -26.57 -30.67
N ILE A 6 -3.23 -27.11 -30.65
CA ILE A 6 -2.69 -27.90 -31.77
C ILE A 6 -3.41 -29.26 -31.88
N LYS A 7 -3.83 -29.87 -30.76
CA LYS A 7 -4.58 -31.14 -30.82
C LYS A 7 -6.02 -30.93 -31.31
N THR A 8 -6.68 -29.82 -31.01
CA THR A 8 -8.02 -29.52 -31.51
C THR A 8 -8.03 -29.21 -33.01
N ALA A 9 -7.03 -28.48 -33.52
CA ALA A 9 -6.89 -28.21 -34.94
C ALA A 9 -6.60 -29.50 -35.74
N GLY A 10 -5.75 -30.38 -35.23
CA GLY A 10 -5.49 -31.68 -35.86
C GLY A 10 -6.74 -32.57 -35.96
N HIS A 11 -7.55 -32.59 -34.93
CA HIS A 11 -8.79 -33.40 -34.93
C HIS A 11 -9.88 -32.83 -35.85
N MET A 12 -9.95 -31.51 -36.06
CA MET A 12 -10.84 -30.88 -37.03
C MET A 12 -10.41 -31.14 -38.48
N ILE A 13 -9.11 -31.15 -38.76
CA ILE A 13 -8.57 -31.45 -40.08
C ILE A 13 -8.84 -32.92 -40.47
N ASP A 14 -8.65 -33.85 -39.52
CA ASP A 14 -8.95 -35.26 -39.76
C ASP A 14 -10.44 -35.52 -40.00
N THR A 15 -11.32 -34.80 -39.28
CA THR A 15 -12.76 -34.91 -39.46
C THR A 15 -13.21 -34.30 -40.80
N ALA A 16 -12.58 -33.22 -41.25
CA ALA A 16 -12.86 -32.59 -42.53
C ALA A 16 -12.38 -33.50 -43.72
N VAL A 17 -11.21 -34.10 -43.59
CA VAL A 17 -10.66 -35.01 -44.61
C VAL A 17 -11.52 -36.30 -44.74
N VAL A 18 -12.00 -36.84 -43.61
CA VAL A 18 -12.89 -38.02 -43.63
C VAL A 18 -14.25 -37.68 -44.24
N SER A 19 -14.77 -36.47 -44.01
CA SER A 19 -16.04 -36.00 -44.60
C SER A 19 -15.92 -35.77 -46.12
N VAL A 20 -14.81 -35.20 -46.57
CA VAL A 20 -14.55 -35.01 -48.02
C VAL A 20 -14.40 -36.34 -48.75
N ASN A 21 -13.71 -37.34 -48.19
CA ASN A 21 -13.60 -38.65 -48.74
C ASN A 21 -14.94 -39.43 -48.79
N LYS A 22 -15.85 -39.17 -47.85
CA LYS A 22 -17.19 -39.76 -47.84
C LYS A 22 -18.12 -39.12 -48.88
N LEU A 23 -17.97 -37.82 -49.15
CA LEU A 23 -18.69 -37.10 -50.23
C LEU A 23 -18.18 -37.47 -51.62
N GLY A 24 -16.89 -37.73 -51.80
CA GLY A 24 -16.30 -38.16 -53.05
C GLY A 24 -16.76 -39.56 -53.52
N LYS A 25 -17.19 -40.42 -52.58
CA LYS A 25 -17.73 -41.78 -52.91
C LYS A 25 -19.24 -41.77 -53.28
N MET A 26 -19.95 -40.67 -53.00
CA MET A 26 -21.38 -40.52 -53.32
C MET A 26 -21.68 -39.77 -54.62
N ALA A 27 -20.65 -39.17 -55.25
CA ALA A 27 -20.79 -38.42 -56.48
C ALA A 27 -20.48 -39.31 -57.70
N GLY A 28 -21.42 -40.21 -57.99
CA GLY A 28 -21.49 -40.86 -59.30
C GLY A 28 -21.96 -39.86 -60.35
N SER A 29 -21.08 -39.61 -61.34
CA SER A 29 -21.40 -39.11 -62.68
C SER A 29 -22.31 -37.89 -62.80
N SER A 30 -21.71 -36.69 -62.69
CA SER A 30 -22.10 -35.53 -63.48
C SER A 30 -21.04 -34.42 -63.30
N SER A 31 -20.44 -33.98 -64.40
CA SER A 31 -19.31 -33.02 -64.49
C SER A 31 -19.63 -31.63 -63.90
N SER A 32 -20.88 -31.25 -63.76
CA SER A 32 -21.29 -29.94 -63.24
C SER A 32 -21.29 -29.89 -61.67
N LYS A 33 -21.44 -31.02 -61.00
CA LYS A 33 -21.46 -31.06 -59.54
C LYS A 33 -20.08 -31.03 -58.90
N CYS A 34 -19.08 -31.51 -59.64
CA CYS A 34 -17.67 -31.48 -59.21
C CYS A 34 -17.11 -30.03 -59.19
N SER A 35 -17.53 -29.20 -60.15
CA SER A 35 -17.12 -27.80 -60.23
C SER A 35 -17.69 -26.97 -59.07
N PHE A 36 -18.93 -27.25 -58.60
CA PHE A 36 -19.56 -26.53 -57.49
C PHE A 36 -18.96 -26.93 -56.15
N ALA A 37 -18.58 -28.18 -55.95
CA ALA A 37 -17.91 -28.64 -54.74
C ALA A 37 -16.49 -28.08 -54.63
N LEU A 38 -15.76 -27.97 -55.75
CA LEU A 38 -14.42 -27.37 -55.77
C LEU A 38 -14.44 -25.87 -55.47
N THR A 39 -15.41 -25.13 -55.99
CA THR A 39 -15.58 -23.69 -55.68
C THR A 39 -15.97 -23.46 -54.23
N LEU A 40 -16.79 -24.30 -53.63
CA LEU A 40 -17.13 -24.20 -52.20
C LEU A 40 -15.92 -24.50 -51.30
N VAL A 41 -15.09 -25.48 -51.64
CA VAL A 41 -13.87 -25.81 -50.92
C VAL A 41 -12.82 -24.68 -51.05
N CYS A 42 -12.71 -24.07 -52.25
CA CYS A 42 -11.83 -22.93 -52.46
C CYS A 42 -12.31 -21.70 -51.69
N LEU A 43 -13.61 -21.42 -51.66
CA LEU A 43 -14.18 -20.32 -50.86
C LEU A 43 -14.02 -20.56 -49.35
N PHE A 44 -14.18 -21.80 -48.87
CA PHE A 44 -13.89 -22.16 -47.47
C PHE A 44 -12.40 -22.04 -47.16
N PHE A 45 -11.51 -22.43 -48.08
CA PHE A 45 -10.08 -22.29 -47.89
C PHE A 45 -9.63 -20.83 -47.92
N GLN A 46 -10.23 -19.98 -48.79
CA GLN A 46 -10.00 -18.52 -48.79
C GLN A 46 -10.53 -17.86 -47.53
N PHE A 47 -11.67 -18.31 -47.00
CA PHE A 47 -12.19 -17.82 -45.73
C PHE A 47 -11.29 -18.22 -44.55
N PHE A 48 -10.77 -19.45 -44.57
CA PHE A 48 -9.83 -19.93 -43.53
C PHE A 48 -8.47 -19.24 -43.61
N VAL A 49 -7.93 -19.01 -44.82
CA VAL A 49 -6.68 -18.27 -45.02
C VAL A 49 -6.83 -16.78 -44.68
N SER A 50 -7.98 -16.18 -44.92
CA SER A 50 -8.27 -14.78 -44.45
C SER A 50 -8.41 -14.67 -42.95
N CYS A 51 -8.89 -15.70 -42.24
CA CYS A 51 -8.93 -15.70 -40.77
C CYS A 51 -7.56 -16.02 -40.13
N ALA A 52 -6.65 -16.72 -40.86
CA ALA A 52 -5.32 -17.08 -40.37
C ALA A 52 -4.25 -16.00 -40.57
N GLY A 53 -4.58 -14.90 -41.24
CA GLY A 53 -3.62 -13.90 -41.71
C GLY A 53 -3.69 -12.52 -41.03
N GLN A 54 -4.37 -12.38 -39.92
CA GLN A 54 -4.15 -11.20 -39.04
C GLN A 54 -2.91 -11.46 -38.21
N GLY A 55 -1.74 -11.23 -38.80
CA GLY A 55 -0.53 -10.99 -38.04
C GLY A 55 -0.85 -9.83 -37.07
N ASP A 56 -0.91 -10.14 -35.80
CA ASP A 56 -1.11 -9.13 -34.78
C ASP A 56 0.09 -8.18 -34.83
N ASP A 57 -0.08 -7.00 -35.42
CA ASP A 57 0.95 -5.97 -35.42
C ASP A 57 1.25 -5.58 -33.96
N VAL A 58 2.41 -6.03 -33.47
CA VAL A 58 2.89 -5.73 -32.12
C VAL A 58 3.38 -4.29 -32.10
N ILE A 59 2.72 -3.46 -31.31
CA ILE A 59 3.06 -2.04 -31.15
C ILE A 59 4.14 -1.89 -30.09
N THR A 60 5.28 -1.35 -30.47
CA THR A 60 6.40 -1.13 -29.56
C THR A 60 6.07 -0.07 -28.52
N ALA A 61 6.33 -0.38 -27.26
CA ALA A 61 6.19 0.58 -26.16
C ALA A 61 7.23 1.71 -26.29
N GLN A 62 6.82 2.92 -26.01
CA GLN A 62 7.66 4.11 -26.16
C GLN A 62 8.73 4.16 -25.06
N GLU A 63 9.99 4.38 -25.44
CA GLU A 63 11.03 4.77 -24.50
C GLU A 63 10.87 6.26 -24.14
N ILE A 64 10.84 6.58 -22.85
CA ILE A 64 10.67 7.95 -22.33
C ILE A 64 11.87 8.35 -21.47
N ASN A 65 12.19 9.65 -21.49
CA ASN A 65 13.22 10.24 -20.64
C ASN A 65 12.66 10.65 -19.25
N ALA A 66 13.57 11.08 -18.36
CA ALA A 66 13.24 11.50 -17.00
C ALA A 66 12.16 12.60 -16.96
N ASP A 67 12.32 13.66 -17.74
CA ASP A 67 11.38 14.80 -17.77
C ASP A 67 9.96 14.37 -18.19
N THR A 68 9.87 13.43 -19.14
CA THR A 68 8.59 12.92 -19.60
C THR A 68 7.96 12.00 -18.56
N PHE A 69 8.79 11.23 -17.86
CA PHE A 69 8.34 10.38 -16.75
C PHE A 69 7.76 11.25 -15.63
N GLU A 70 8.49 12.27 -15.16
CA GLU A 70 8.03 13.18 -14.10
C GLU A 70 6.72 13.86 -14.47
N ARG A 71 6.61 14.42 -15.68
CA ARG A 71 5.35 15.04 -16.15
C ARG A 71 4.15 14.06 -16.17
N LYS A 72 4.40 12.79 -16.52
CA LYS A 72 3.33 11.76 -16.49
C LYS A 72 2.94 11.40 -15.06
N MET A 73 3.88 11.39 -14.14
CA MET A 73 3.64 11.17 -12.71
C MET A 73 2.85 12.33 -12.11
N GLU A 74 3.23 13.58 -12.36
CA GLU A 74 2.53 14.79 -11.91
C GLU A 74 1.09 14.88 -12.45
N ALA A 75 0.89 14.46 -13.71
CA ALA A 75 -0.44 14.39 -14.32
C ALA A 75 -1.34 13.32 -13.67
N GLY A 76 -0.82 12.49 -12.76
CA GLY A 76 -1.57 11.46 -12.05
C GLY A 76 -2.05 10.30 -12.93
N ASN A 77 -1.35 10.03 -14.02
CA ASN A 77 -1.67 8.96 -14.94
C ASN A 77 -1.38 7.57 -14.35
N PHE A 78 -2.09 6.56 -14.85
CA PHE A 78 -1.70 5.17 -14.66
C PHE A 78 -0.58 4.83 -15.65
N LEU A 79 0.61 4.52 -15.12
CA LEU A 79 1.80 4.32 -15.94
C LEU A 79 2.46 2.97 -15.61
N LEU A 80 2.54 2.09 -16.61
CA LEU A 80 3.27 0.84 -16.52
C LEU A 80 4.67 1.04 -17.11
N VAL A 81 5.69 0.90 -16.30
CA VAL A 81 7.08 1.16 -16.71
C VAL A 81 7.90 -0.12 -16.67
N ASN A 82 8.52 -0.43 -17.80
CA ASN A 82 9.59 -1.40 -17.86
C ASN A 82 10.94 -0.69 -17.71
N PHE A 83 11.58 -0.87 -16.55
CA PHE A 83 12.91 -0.35 -16.29
C PHE A 83 13.97 -1.29 -16.86
N ILE A 84 14.83 -0.75 -17.70
CA ILE A 84 15.95 -1.45 -18.32
C ILE A 84 17.24 -0.69 -18.03
N GLY A 85 18.38 -1.31 -18.32
CA GLY A 85 19.67 -0.64 -18.13
C GLY A 85 20.85 -1.43 -18.66
N PRO A 86 22.08 -0.89 -18.57
CA PRO A 86 23.28 -1.56 -18.99
C PRO A 86 23.48 -2.90 -18.29
N GLY A 87 23.92 -3.91 -19.04
CA GLY A 87 24.18 -5.24 -18.49
C GLY A 87 22.95 -6.08 -18.17
N CYS A 88 21.75 -5.63 -18.48
CA CYS A 88 20.53 -6.39 -18.30
C CYS A 88 20.47 -7.59 -19.27
N LYS A 89 20.70 -8.78 -18.76
CA LYS A 89 20.74 -10.02 -19.57
C LYS A 89 19.36 -10.41 -20.13
N ASN A 90 18.31 -10.24 -19.29
CA ASN A 90 16.96 -10.71 -19.62
C ASN A 90 16.09 -9.63 -20.27
N CYS A 91 16.59 -8.40 -20.46
CA CYS A 91 15.81 -7.32 -21.06
C CYS A 91 15.41 -7.64 -22.51
N LYS A 92 16.29 -8.31 -23.27
CA LYS A 92 16.01 -8.70 -24.66
C LYS A 92 14.85 -9.70 -24.75
N ASP A 93 14.79 -10.64 -23.82
CA ASP A 93 13.75 -11.67 -23.78
C ASP A 93 12.41 -11.10 -23.29
N PHE A 94 12.45 -10.10 -22.42
CA PHE A 94 11.25 -9.45 -21.88
C PHE A 94 10.66 -8.39 -22.82
N THR A 95 11.47 -7.72 -23.65
CA THR A 95 11.01 -6.66 -24.56
C THR A 95 9.83 -7.09 -25.46
N PRO A 96 9.85 -8.24 -26.14
CA PRO A 96 8.71 -8.65 -26.98
C PRO A 96 7.44 -8.90 -26.14
N ILE A 97 7.56 -9.45 -24.95
CA ILE A 97 6.44 -9.68 -24.04
C ILE A 97 5.84 -8.34 -23.61
N PHE A 98 6.66 -7.38 -23.23
CA PHE A 98 6.21 -6.05 -22.83
C PHE A 98 5.52 -5.29 -23.98
N ASN A 99 6.02 -5.44 -25.22
CA ASN A 99 5.39 -4.87 -26.40
C ASN A 99 4.01 -5.49 -26.67
N GLN A 100 3.84 -6.79 -26.41
CA GLN A 100 2.53 -7.43 -26.49
C GLN A 100 1.58 -6.88 -25.42
N VAL A 101 2.04 -6.71 -24.16
CA VAL A 101 1.26 -6.07 -23.10
C VAL A 101 0.82 -4.66 -23.53
N ASN A 102 1.74 -3.85 -24.09
CA ASN A 102 1.39 -2.53 -24.61
C ASN A 102 0.33 -2.60 -25.72
N THR A 103 0.46 -3.54 -26.63
CA THR A 103 -0.50 -3.75 -27.71
C THR A 103 -1.90 -4.08 -27.18
N GLU A 104 -1.98 -4.99 -26.20
CA GLU A 104 -3.27 -5.34 -25.58
C GLU A 104 -3.89 -4.17 -24.79
N LEU A 105 -3.08 -3.38 -24.08
CA LEU A 105 -3.56 -2.16 -23.41
C LEU A 105 -4.13 -1.15 -24.41
N LEU A 106 -3.47 -0.96 -25.56
CA LEU A 106 -3.95 -0.06 -26.62
C LEU A 106 -5.23 -0.59 -27.28
N ARG A 107 -5.31 -1.90 -27.56
CA ARG A 107 -6.52 -2.55 -28.11
C ARG A 107 -7.71 -2.43 -27.18
N ALA A 108 -7.48 -2.63 -25.90
CA ALA A 108 -8.50 -2.47 -24.87
C ALA A 108 -8.88 -1.02 -24.58
N LYS A 109 -8.21 -0.04 -25.22
CA LYS A 109 -8.34 1.40 -24.91
C LYS A 109 -8.18 1.68 -23.41
N SER A 110 -7.22 1.01 -22.81
CA SER A 110 -6.91 1.16 -21.39
C SER A 110 -6.43 2.58 -21.10
N ASP A 111 -6.73 3.08 -19.91
CA ASP A 111 -6.18 4.32 -19.37
C ASP A 111 -4.74 4.14 -18.81
N VAL A 112 -4.21 2.89 -18.85
CA VAL A 112 -2.81 2.60 -18.49
C VAL A 112 -1.91 2.85 -19.70
N THR A 113 -0.93 3.71 -19.53
CA THR A 113 0.12 3.95 -20.54
C THR A 113 1.32 3.05 -20.24
N ALA A 114 1.82 2.31 -21.23
CA ALA A 114 3.06 1.54 -21.09
C ALA A 114 4.24 2.35 -21.64
N ALA A 115 5.37 2.32 -20.91
CA ALA A 115 6.60 3.01 -21.29
C ALA A 115 7.85 2.20 -20.89
N VAL A 116 8.97 2.50 -21.54
CA VAL A 116 10.28 1.94 -21.23
C VAL A 116 11.15 3.08 -20.69
N ILE A 117 11.91 2.81 -19.64
CA ILE A 117 12.91 3.75 -19.08
C ILE A 117 14.27 3.07 -19.04
N ASN A 118 15.26 3.72 -19.66
CA ASN A 118 16.66 3.34 -19.63
C ASN A 118 17.46 4.46 -18.96
N ASN A 119 17.27 4.63 -17.64
CA ASN A 119 17.95 5.66 -16.86
C ASN A 119 18.32 5.09 -15.49
N LEU A 120 19.63 5.00 -15.23
CA LEU A 120 20.16 4.44 -13.98
C LEU A 120 19.84 5.27 -12.74
N ASP A 121 19.75 6.58 -12.87
CA ASP A 121 19.47 7.46 -11.72
C ASP A 121 18.04 7.19 -11.21
N ILE A 122 17.08 6.99 -12.14
CA ILE A 122 15.70 6.64 -11.78
C ILE A 122 15.65 5.23 -11.20
N VAL A 123 16.37 4.27 -11.79
CA VAL A 123 16.46 2.88 -11.26
C VAL A 123 16.99 2.89 -9.82
N GLN A 124 18.03 3.69 -9.54
CA GLN A 124 18.59 3.85 -8.19
C GLN A 124 17.63 4.58 -7.24
N HIS A 125 16.94 5.60 -7.74
CA HIS A 125 15.95 6.34 -6.95
C HIS A 125 14.86 5.45 -6.37
N TYR A 126 14.37 4.47 -7.18
CA TYR A 126 13.37 3.49 -6.75
C TYR A 126 13.97 2.21 -6.15
N ASP A 127 15.29 2.15 -5.96
CA ASP A 127 16.03 0.99 -5.42
C ASP A 127 15.71 -0.34 -6.13
N LEU A 128 15.63 -0.30 -7.46
CA LEU A 128 15.31 -1.48 -8.26
C LEU A 128 16.56 -2.38 -8.40
N GLN A 129 16.59 -3.44 -7.59
CA GLN A 129 17.75 -4.33 -7.45
C GLN A 129 18.01 -5.25 -8.66
N LYS A 130 16.98 -5.48 -9.47
CA LYS A 130 17.05 -6.39 -10.61
C LYS A 130 16.44 -5.74 -11.85
N LEU A 131 17.06 -5.99 -13.02
CA LEU A 131 16.53 -5.56 -14.30
C LEU A 131 16.33 -6.78 -15.22
N PRO A 132 15.28 -6.81 -16.07
CA PRO A 132 14.22 -5.80 -16.15
C PRO A 132 13.34 -5.78 -14.88
N SER A 133 12.88 -4.58 -14.49
CA SER A 133 11.89 -4.41 -13.43
C SER A 133 10.63 -3.78 -14.00
N LEU A 134 9.49 -4.40 -13.74
CA LEU A 134 8.20 -3.91 -14.16
C LEU A 134 7.50 -3.26 -12.96
N VAL A 135 7.23 -1.96 -13.07
CA VAL A 135 6.58 -1.16 -12.00
C VAL A 135 5.34 -0.49 -12.55
N PHE A 136 4.24 -0.64 -11.84
CA PHE A 136 3.00 0.05 -12.15
C PHE A 136 2.81 1.22 -11.19
N PHE A 137 2.74 2.42 -11.73
CA PHE A 137 2.48 3.65 -10.99
C PHE A 137 1.00 3.98 -11.06
N ARG A 138 0.37 4.03 -9.91
CA ARG A 138 -1.03 4.44 -9.74
C ARG A 138 -1.01 5.87 -9.20
N LYS A 139 -1.13 6.84 -10.10
CA LYS A 139 -0.79 8.23 -9.83
C LYS A 139 0.71 8.32 -9.53
N THR A 140 1.09 8.52 -8.26
CA THR A 140 2.50 8.59 -7.83
C THR A 140 2.97 7.36 -7.05
N VAL A 141 2.05 6.44 -6.73
CA VAL A 141 2.36 5.28 -5.86
C VAL A 141 2.77 4.07 -6.69
N PRO A 142 4.02 3.62 -6.59
CA PRO A 142 4.53 2.46 -7.31
C PRO A 142 4.07 1.14 -6.69
N ILE A 143 3.94 0.12 -7.53
CA ILE A 143 3.88 -1.28 -7.14
C ILE A 143 4.77 -2.10 -8.06
N LEU A 144 5.66 -2.91 -7.49
CA LEU A 144 6.59 -3.75 -8.22
C LEU A 144 5.91 -5.07 -8.60
N TYR A 145 6.11 -5.50 -9.84
CA TYR A 145 5.66 -6.81 -10.31
C TYR A 145 6.66 -7.91 -9.93
N GLU A 146 6.18 -8.98 -9.31
CA GLU A 146 6.98 -10.15 -8.92
C GLU A 146 6.55 -11.45 -9.62
N GLY A 147 5.60 -11.39 -10.56
CA GLY A 147 5.09 -12.56 -11.28
C GLY A 147 5.99 -13.01 -12.43
N HIS A 148 5.52 -14.01 -13.17
CA HIS A 148 6.20 -14.46 -14.38
C HIS A 148 6.03 -13.46 -15.52
N HIS A 149 7.03 -13.38 -16.38
CA HIS A 149 7.00 -12.49 -17.53
C HIS A 149 6.11 -13.08 -18.64
N GLU A 150 4.81 -13.11 -18.40
CA GLU A 150 3.78 -13.58 -19.32
C GLU A 150 2.70 -12.51 -19.49
N VAL A 151 2.21 -12.33 -20.72
CA VAL A 151 1.28 -11.23 -21.07
C VAL A 151 0.01 -11.30 -20.23
N GLU A 152 -0.61 -12.47 -20.15
CA GLU A 152 -1.86 -12.69 -19.44
C GLU A 152 -1.72 -12.45 -17.93
N GLU A 153 -0.60 -12.87 -17.33
CA GLU A 153 -0.33 -12.66 -15.90
C GLU A 153 -0.13 -11.18 -15.60
N ILE A 154 0.62 -10.46 -16.45
CA ILE A 154 0.84 -9.01 -16.29
C ILE A 154 -0.47 -8.25 -16.41
N LEU A 155 -1.31 -8.56 -17.40
CA LEU A 155 -2.61 -7.89 -17.58
C LEU A 155 -3.57 -8.19 -16.43
N ALA A 156 -3.61 -9.43 -15.95
CA ALA A 156 -4.40 -9.81 -14.78
C ALA A 156 -3.91 -9.10 -13.51
N TRP A 157 -2.59 -9.00 -13.32
CA TRP A 157 -2.02 -8.27 -12.21
C TRP A 157 -2.36 -6.77 -12.26
N LEU A 158 -2.24 -6.13 -13.43
CA LEU A 158 -2.63 -4.73 -13.61
C LEU A 158 -4.09 -4.48 -13.20
N SER A 159 -5.01 -5.35 -13.59
CA SER A 159 -6.41 -5.22 -13.24
C SER A 159 -6.65 -5.37 -11.73
N ASN A 160 -5.93 -6.28 -11.07
CA ASN A 160 -6.06 -6.58 -9.64
C ASN A 160 -5.34 -5.56 -8.73
N THR A 161 -4.46 -4.73 -9.28
CA THR A 161 -3.64 -3.78 -8.51
C THR A 161 -3.97 -2.32 -8.80
N ARG A 162 -5.10 -2.03 -9.45
CA ARG A 162 -5.53 -0.65 -9.74
C ARG A 162 -5.77 0.18 -8.48
N GLU A 163 -6.30 -0.44 -7.44
CA GLU A 163 -6.54 0.20 -6.15
C GLU A 163 -5.35 0.02 -5.21
N LEU A 164 -5.10 1.02 -4.39
CA LEU A 164 -4.09 0.94 -3.33
C LEU A 164 -4.55 -0.06 -2.28
N GLN A 165 -3.67 -0.93 -1.86
CA GLN A 165 -3.92 -1.89 -0.77
C GLN A 165 -3.44 -1.34 0.57
N GLY A 166 -2.35 -0.57 0.55
CA GLY A 166 -1.83 0.13 1.72
C GLY A 166 -2.71 1.33 2.10
N ARG A 167 -2.90 1.53 3.39
CA ARG A 167 -3.65 2.68 3.94
C ARG A 167 -2.70 3.74 4.44
N TYR A 168 -3.11 5.01 4.34
CA TYR A 168 -2.42 6.10 5.02
C TYR A 168 -3.14 6.38 6.33
N LEU A 169 -2.38 6.42 7.43
CA LEU A 169 -2.89 6.70 8.77
C LEU A 169 -2.27 7.99 9.31
N ASN A 170 -3.04 8.70 10.12
CA ASN A 170 -2.63 9.94 10.75
C ASN A 170 -2.90 9.93 12.26
N ASP A 171 -2.47 10.99 12.95
CA ASP A 171 -2.59 11.13 14.41
C ASP A 171 -4.03 10.95 14.92
N ASN A 172 -5.04 11.29 14.12
CA ASN A 172 -6.44 11.27 14.54
C ASN A 172 -7.13 9.93 14.29
N ASP A 173 -6.78 9.22 13.21
CA ASP A 173 -7.48 8.01 12.80
C ASP A 173 -6.75 6.71 13.15
N PHE A 174 -5.47 6.78 13.48
CA PHE A 174 -4.64 5.61 13.77
C PHE A 174 -5.31 4.65 14.77
N GLU A 175 -5.62 5.11 15.97
CA GLU A 175 -6.18 4.25 17.02
C GLU A 175 -7.60 3.80 16.68
N HIS A 176 -8.39 4.67 16.04
CA HIS A 176 -9.76 4.34 15.63
C HIS A 176 -9.77 3.19 14.61
N LEU A 177 -8.86 3.20 13.66
CA LEU A 177 -8.80 2.20 12.59
C LEU A 177 -8.04 0.94 13.03
N THR A 178 -6.93 1.09 13.75
CA THR A 178 -6.07 -0.04 14.10
C THR A 178 -6.46 -0.73 15.40
N GLN A 179 -7.04 0.02 16.36
CA GLN A 179 -7.28 -0.44 17.73
C GLN A 179 -6.03 -1.08 18.35
N ALA A 180 -4.87 -0.50 18.05
CA ALA A 180 -3.57 -1.09 18.37
C ALA A 180 -3.38 -1.30 19.87
N SER A 181 -3.89 -0.40 20.72
CA SER A 181 -3.75 -0.48 22.19
C SER A 181 -4.64 -1.56 22.82
N THR A 182 -5.79 -1.84 22.23
CA THR A 182 -6.74 -2.82 22.76
C THR A 182 -6.55 -4.22 22.15
N GLY A 183 -5.98 -4.28 20.95
CA GLY A 183 -5.82 -5.51 20.20
C GLY A 183 -7.15 -6.13 19.76
N ALA A 184 -8.20 -5.29 19.60
CA ALA A 184 -9.55 -5.74 19.33
C ALA A 184 -9.74 -6.19 17.86
N THR A 185 -10.89 -5.99 17.30
CA THR A 185 -11.48 -6.70 16.18
C THR A 185 -11.01 -6.31 14.77
N THR A 186 -10.07 -5.35 14.65
CA THR A 186 -9.66 -4.80 13.33
C THR A 186 -8.60 -5.64 12.61
N GLY A 187 -8.11 -6.72 13.25
CA GLY A 187 -7.04 -7.57 12.72
C GLY A 187 -5.65 -7.00 12.99
N ASP A 188 -4.66 -7.64 12.40
CA ASP A 188 -3.26 -7.24 12.54
C ASP A 188 -2.90 -6.12 11.56
N TRP A 189 -1.94 -5.28 11.96
CA TRP A 189 -1.51 -4.13 11.18
C TRP A 189 0.00 -4.07 11.06
N LEU A 190 0.51 -4.13 9.83
CA LEU A 190 1.91 -3.83 9.53
C LEU A 190 2.00 -2.37 9.11
N VAL A 191 2.68 -1.55 9.90
CA VAL A 191 2.75 -0.10 9.68
C VAL A 191 4.18 0.35 9.47
N GLN A 192 4.43 1.05 8.36
CA GLN A 192 5.66 1.79 8.17
C GLN A 192 5.50 3.23 8.67
N PHE A 193 6.53 3.72 9.36
CA PHE A 193 6.70 5.10 9.76
C PHE A 193 7.82 5.68 8.90
N CYS A 194 7.48 6.63 8.03
CA CYS A 194 8.39 7.08 6.98
C CYS A 194 8.18 8.55 6.67
N ASP A 195 9.27 9.25 6.44
CA ASP A 195 9.24 10.60 5.90
C ASP A 195 9.35 10.48 4.37
N PRO A 196 8.34 10.90 3.61
CA PRO A 196 8.30 10.71 2.15
C PRO A 196 9.42 11.41 1.39
N GLU A 197 10.09 12.39 1.99
CA GLU A 197 11.21 13.11 1.35
C GLU A 197 12.55 12.39 1.53
N ARG A 198 12.63 11.37 2.39
CA ARG A 198 13.87 10.64 2.64
C ARG A 198 14.13 9.55 1.59
N PRO A 199 15.35 9.46 1.02
CA PRO A 199 15.67 8.45 -0.01
C PRO A 199 15.38 7.01 0.44
N GLN A 200 15.66 6.66 1.70
CA GLN A 200 15.39 5.32 2.23
C GLN A 200 13.89 5.01 2.31
N CYS A 201 13.06 6.02 2.52
CA CYS A 201 11.62 5.90 2.53
C CYS A 201 11.05 5.78 1.12
N ILE A 202 11.61 6.49 0.14
CA ILE A 202 11.25 6.35 -1.27
C ILE A 202 11.56 4.91 -1.75
N ALA A 203 12.75 4.41 -1.42
CA ALA A 203 13.15 3.03 -1.74
C ALA A 203 12.20 1.99 -1.14
N LEU A 204 11.81 2.16 0.13
CA LEU A 204 10.85 1.27 0.79
C LEU A 204 9.45 1.38 0.16
N GLN A 205 9.02 2.58 -0.22
CA GLN A 205 7.70 2.82 -0.81
C GLN A 205 7.51 2.02 -2.10
N THR A 206 8.58 1.85 -2.91
CA THR A 206 8.54 1.07 -4.15
C THR A 206 8.08 -0.37 -3.93
N MET A 207 8.50 -0.97 -2.83
CA MET A 207 8.14 -2.35 -2.49
C MET A 207 6.94 -2.44 -1.52
N TRP A 208 6.58 -1.35 -0.82
CA TRP A 208 5.58 -1.37 0.25
C TRP A 208 4.19 -1.76 -0.24
N GLU A 209 3.76 -1.21 -1.36
CA GLU A 209 2.48 -1.59 -1.97
C GLU A 209 2.47 -3.05 -2.47
N THR A 210 3.62 -3.58 -2.88
CA THR A 210 3.75 -5.00 -3.22
C THR A 210 3.60 -5.88 -1.98
N VAL A 211 4.17 -5.46 -0.84
CA VAL A 211 3.94 -6.11 0.46
C VAL A 211 2.47 -6.04 0.84
N ALA A 212 1.83 -4.87 0.70
CA ALA A 212 0.41 -4.68 0.99
C ALA A 212 -0.48 -5.58 0.11
N TYR A 213 -0.20 -5.65 -1.17
CA TYR A 213 -0.91 -6.54 -2.10
C TYR A 213 -0.73 -8.02 -1.74
N ARG A 214 0.48 -8.42 -1.34
CA ARG A 214 0.80 -9.80 -0.94
C ARG A 214 0.08 -10.23 0.35
N LEU A 215 -0.13 -9.27 1.26
CA LEU A 215 -0.71 -9.51 2.59
C LEU A 215 -2.20 -9.16 2.69
N LYS A 216 -2.84 -8.65 1.63
CA LYS A 216 -4.20 -8.08 1.63
C LYS A 216 -5.29 -8.95 2.25
N ASP A 217 -5.15 -10.28 2.12
CA ASP A 217 -6.12 -11.24 2.62
C ASP A 217 -5.79 -11.76 4.05
N ARG A 218 -4.71 -11.26 4.66
CA ARG A 218 -4.20 -11.75 5.95
C ARG A 218 -4.13 -10.68 7.01
N LEU A 219 -3.65 -9.50 6.67
CA LEU A 219 -3.49 -8.38 7.59
C LEU A 219 -3.54 -7.05 6.85
N ASN A 220 -3.72 -5.98 7.61
CA ASN A 220 -3.74 -4.63 7.07
C ASN A 220 -2.32 -4.07 6.98
N VAL A 221 -2.03 -3.34 5.90
CA VAL A 221 -0.75 -2.65 5.72
C VAL A 221 -1.00 -1.16 5.63
N ALA A 222 -0.19 -0.37 6.34
CA ALA A 222 -0.40 1.08 6.39
C ALA A 222 0.91 1.87 6.43
N THR A 223 0.80 3.16 6.09
CA THR A 223 1.88 4.13 6.11
C THR A 223 1.49 5.29 7.03
N VAL A 224 2.43 5.70 7.87
CA VAL A 224 2.37 6.94 8.67
C VAL A 224 3.48 7.87 8.20
N ASP A 225 3.11 9.03 7.72
CA ASP A 225 4.07 10.09 7.39
C ASP A 225 4.59 10.74 8.69
N THR A 226 5.88 10.57 8.96
CA THR A 226 6.52 11.08 10.18
C THR A 226 6.81 12.58 10.12
N SER A 227 6.73 13.22 8.95
CA SER A 227 6.94 14.66 8.79
C SER A 227 5.78 15.46 9.39
N VAL A 228 4.56 14.91 9.37
CA VAL A 228 3.33 15.58 9.84
C VAL A 228 2.70 14.94 11.08
N ASN A 229 2.86 13.62 11.29
CA ASN A 229 2.20 12.89 12.39
C ASN A 229 3.09 12.78 13.64
N LYS A 230 3.32 13.91 14.30
CA LYS A 230 4.25 14.01 15.44
C LYS A 230 3.77 13.30 16.71
N ALA A 231 2.46 13.19 16.92
CA ALA A 231 1.89 12.50 18.09
C ALA A 231 2.17 11.00 18.00
N LEU A 232 2.00 10.38 16.83
CA LEU A 232 2.35 8.96 16.60
C LEU A 232 3.86 8.72 16.70
N VAL A 233 4.69 9.62 16.15
CA VAL A 233 6.16 9.57 16.29
C VAL A 233 6.57 9.55 17.75
N LYS A 234 5.99 10.45 18.58
CA LYS A 234 6.25 10.51 20.05
C LYS A 234 5.74 9.24 20.76
N ARG A 235 4.50 8.81 20.46
CA ARG A 235 3.85 7.65 21.07
C ARG A 235 4.63 6.35 20.88
N PHE A 236 5.05 6.08 19.65
CA PHE A 236 5.79 4.86 19.29
C PHE A 236 7.31 5.01 19.40
N LYS A 237 7.80 6.15 19.88
CA LYS A 237 9.22 6.47 20.06
C LYS A 237 10.02 6.27 18.76
N ILE A 238 9.43 6.67 17.63
CA ILE A 238 10.07 6.57 16.34
C ILE A 238 11.26 7.54 16.27
N SER A 239 12.44 7.01 16.02
CA SER A 239 13.61 7.82 15.77
C SER A 239 13.57 8.33 14.33
N VAL A 240 13.23 9.61 14.13
CA VAL A 240 13.08 10.19 12.79
C VAL A 240 14.38 10.05 11.98
N ASP A 241 15.54 10.10 12.62
CA ASP A 241 16.84 9.93 11.94
C ASP A 241 17.09 8.49 11.46
N LYS A 242 16.37 7.51 12.02
CA LYS A 242 16.49 6.09 11.70
C LYS A 242 15.28 5.56 10.91
N THR A 243 14.48 6.45 10.31
CA THR A 243 13.40 6.03 9.42
C THR A 243 13.96 5.54 8.09
N PRO A 244 13.35 4.55 7.43
CA PRO A 244 12.04 3.95 7.71
C PRO A 244 12.05 3.02 8.94
N SER A 245 10.96 3.04 9.71
CA SER A 245 10.70 2.13 10.81
C SER A 245 9.42 1.35 10.55
N VAL A 246 9.47 0.03 10.70
CA VAL A 246 8.30 -0.84 10.46
C VAL A 246 7.93 -1.55 11.75
N ILE A 247 6.64 -1.52 12.10
CA ILE A 247 6.10 -2.13 13.32
C ILE A 247 4.89 -2.97 12.96
N LEU A 248 4.84 -4.21 13.45
CA LEU A 248 3.64 -5.03 13.41
C LEU A 248 2.86 -4.84 14.73
N PHE A 249 1.58 -4.52 14.62
CA PHE A 249 0.63 -4.45 15.73
C PHE A 249 -0.23 -5.72 15.71
N HIS A 250 -0.14 -6.51 16.79
CA HIS A 250 -0.86 -7.77 16.94
C HIS A 250 -1.36 -7.91 18.38
N LYS A 251 -2.67 -8.01 18.56
CA LYS A 251 -3.34 -8.28 19.85
C LYS A 251 -2.84 -7.37 21.00
N GLY A 252 -2.84 -6.06 20.78
CA GLY A 252 -2.45 -5.07 21.79
C GLY A 252 -0.94 -4.97 22.04
N ASN A 253 -0.13 -5.66 21.27
CA ASN A 253 1.33 -5.60 21.32
C ASN A 253 1.91 -5.06 20.03
N GLN A 254 3.07 -4.43 20.13
CA GLN A 254 3.87 -3.95 19.01
C GLN A 254 5.16 -4.76 18.89
N TYR A 255 5.51 -5.10 17.65
CA TYR A 255 6.70 -5.88 17.30
C TYR A 255 7.49 -5.09 16.26
N PRO A 256 8.61 -4.45 16.64
CA PRO A 256 9.43 -3.70 15.69
C PRO A 256 10.18 -4.66 14.75
N TYR A 257 10.23 -4.30 13.47
CA TYR A 257 11.08 -4.98 12.50
C TYR A 257 12.54 -4.60 12.75
N GLY A 258 13.33 -5.54 13.19
CA GLY A 258 14.71 -5.30 13.64
C GLY A 258 15.80 -5.59 12.61
N LEU A 259 15.46 -5.94 11.36
CA LEU A 259 16.46 -6.21 10.33
C LEU A 259 16.84 -4.93 9.59
N PHE A 260 18.11 -4.82 9.22
CA PHE A 260 18.65 -3.65 8.51
C PHE A 260 18.29 -3.61 7.02
N HIS A 261 17.81 -4.71 6.48
CA HIS A 261 17.48 -4.85 5.08
C HIS A 261 15.97 -5.00 4.91
N PHE A 262 15.38 -4.11 4.12
CA PHE A 262 13.98 -4.21 3.73
C PHE A 262 13.86 -4.96 2.40
N GLY A 263 12.95 -5.90 2.35
CA GLY A 263 12.65 -6.65 1.14
C GLY A 263 11.22 -7.19 1.22
N ILE A 264 10.57 -7.36 0.07
CA ILE A 264 9.16 -7.81 0.01
C ILE A 264 8.98 -9.14 0.74
N ALA A 265 9.85 -10.12 0.47
CA ALA A 265 9.77 -11.43 1.09
C ALA A 265 10.06 -11.38 2.60
N SER A 266 11.05 -10.60 3.04
CA SER A 266 11.42 -10.50 4.45
C SER A 266 10.36 -9.78 5.28
N LEU A 267 9.75 -8.72 4.74
CA LEU A 267 8.65 -7.98 5.39
C LEU A 267 7.39 -8.84 5.48
N ALA A 268 7.03 -9.54 4.41
CA ALA A 268 5.89 -10.44 4.42
C ALA A 268 6.10 -11.61 5.40
N HIS A 269 7.27 -12.24 5.36
CA HIS A 269 7.61 -13.33 6.29
C HIS A 269 7.65 -12.85 7.75
N PHE A 270 8.15 -11.65 8.00
CA PHE A 270 8.10 -11.04 9.33
C PHE A 270 6.67 -10.91 9.83
N ALA A 271 5.80 -10.30 9.02
CA ALA A 271 4.41 -10.05 9.39
C ALA A 271 3.62 -11.34 9.63
N GLU A 272 3.94 -12.43 8.92
CA GLU A 272 3.23 -13.71 9.04
C GLU A 272 3.80 -14.64 10.11
N GLN A 273 5.11 -14.66 10.30
CA GLN A 273 5.79 -15.69 11.05
C GLN A 273 6.84 -15.17 12.05
N SER A 274 7.83 -14.41 11.55
CA SER A 274 9.06 -14.14 12.31
C SER A 274 8.84 -13.20 13.49
N TYR A 275 7.75 -12.39 13.51
CA TYR A 275 7.43 -11.53 14.65
C TYR A 275 7.28 -12.33 15.96
N LYS A 276 6.91 -13.61 15.88
CA LYS A 276 6.76 -14.51 17.06
C LYS A 276 8.06 -14.73 17.79
N HIS A 277 9.20 -14.50 17.14
CA HIS A 277 10.56 -14.61 17.72
C HIS A 277 11.11 -13.26 18.18
N VAL A 278 10.37 -12.17 17.98
CA VAL A 278 10.72 -10.82 18.42
C VAL A 278 10.04 -10.55 19.76
N GLN A 279 10.75 -9.92 20.67
CA GLN A 279 10.16 -9.49 21.93
C GLN A 279 9.16 -8.36 21.68
N GLY A 280 7.88 -8.67 21.81
CA GLY A 280 6.81 -7.68 21.73
C GLY A 280 6.73 -6.84 23.00
N SER A 281 6.19 -5.63 22.86
CA SER A 281 5.86 -4.77 24.00
C SER A 281 4.41 -4.30 23.90
N PRO A 282 3.71 -4.11 25.04
CA PRO A 282 2.33 -3.59 25.03
C PRO A 282 2.26 -2.23 24.33
N VAL A 283 1.21 -2.03 23.54
CA VAL A 283 0.93 -0.73 22.96
C VAL A 283 0.27 0.15 24.00
N LEU A 284 0.90 1.28 24.30
CA LEU A 284 0.31 2.26 25.23
C LEU A 284 -0.95 2.87 24.60
N PRO A 285 -2.00 3.14 25.40
CA PRO A 285 -3.18 3.86 24.90
C PRO A 285 -2.78 5.24 24.34
N PRO A 286 -3.61 5.82 23.47
CA PRO A 286 -3.37 7.17 22.99
C PRO A 286 -3.35 8.15 24.18
N PRO A 287 -2.52 9.20 24.14
CA PRO A 287 -2.47 10.18 25.22
C PRO A 287 -3.83 10.83 25.39
N ALA A 288 -4.25 11.01 26.64
CA ALA A 288 -5.48 11.75 26.93
C ALA A 288 -5.28 13.25 26.61
N PRO A 289 -6.35 14.01 26.32
CA PRO A 289 -6.25 15.43 25.94
C PRO A 289 -5.51 16.33 26.94
N PHE A 290 -5.40 15.89 28.20
CA PHE A 290 -4.72 16.64 29.28
C PHE A 290 -3.32 16.08 29.62
N ASP A 291 -2.86 14.99 28.98
CA ASP A 291 -1.57 14.39 29.30
C ASP A 291 -0.40 15.31 28.91
N ASP A 292 -0.49 16.00 27.79
CA ASP A 292 0.52 16.98 27.37
C ASP A 292 0.58 18.18 28.33
N LEU A 293 -0.58 18.63 28.81
CA LEU A 293 -0.64 19.72 29.80
C LEU A 293 -0.02 19.30 31.14
N THR A 294 -0.33 18.09 31.60
CA THR A 294 0.24 17.55 32.84
C THR A 294 1.74 17.32 32.73
N GLU A 295 2.23 16.84 31.56
CA GLU A 295 3.66 16.67 31.29
C GLU A 295 4.39 18.03 31.27
N ASP A 296 3.81 19.07 30.64
CA ASP A 296 4.38 20.41 30.61
C ASP A 296 4.42 21.07 31.97
N ILE A 297 3.36 20.90 32.76
CA ILE A 297 3.33 21.36 34.17
C ILE A 297 4.41 20.61 34.98
N ALA A 298 4.51 19.30 34.83
CA ALA A 298 5.50 18.52 35.55
C ALA A 298 6.94 18.91 35.15
N LYS A 299 7.21 19.18 33.85
CA LYS A 299 8.51 19.70 33.37
C LYS A 299 8.81 21.08 33.96
N LYS A 300 7.85 21.99 33.97
CA LYS A 300 8.00 23.33 34.57
C LYS A 300 8.24 23.24 36.08
N LEU A 301 7.52 22.36 36.80
CA LEU A 301 7.73 22.12 38.21
C LEU A 301 9.12 21.55 38.52
N LYS A 302 9.61 20.59 37.70
CA LYS A 302 10.98 20.06 37.81
C LYS A 302 12.04 21.12 37.53
N ALA A 303 11.80 22.01 36.57
CA ALA A 303 12.71 23.09 36.21
C ALA A 303 12.76 24.19 37.33
N VAL A 304 11.70 24.35 38.11
CA VAL A 304 11.60 25.30 39.24
C VAL A 304 12.13 24.67 40.52
N GLN A 305 12.48 23.38 40.53
CA GLN A 305 13.01 22.75 41.75
C GLN A 305 14.35 23.43 42.15
N PRO A 306 14.36 24.25 43.21
CA PRO A 306 15.61 24.92 43.62
C PRO A 306 16.57 23.84 44.15
N GLU A 307 17.83 23.99 43.86
CA GLU A 307 18.91 23.11 44.34
C GLU A 307 18.99 23.04 45.88
N SER A 308 18.35 23.95 46.59
CA SER A 308 18.27 23.90 48.03
C SER A 308 16.90 23.38 48.52
N LYS A 309 16.90 22.17 49.07
CA LYS A 309 15.74 21.58 49.77
C LYS A 309 15.12 22.51 50.80
N GLY A 310 15.88 23.48 51.34
CA GLY A 310 15.42 24.45 52.35
C GLY A 310 14.36 25.44 51.82
N ILE A 311 14.47 25.93 50.58
CA ILE A 311 13.49 26.85 49.97
C ILE A 311 12.14 26.18 49.76
N PHE A 312 12.16 24.88 49.40
CA PHE A 312 10.94 24.09 49.20
C PHE A 312 10.15 23.95 50.50
N PHE A 313 10.85 23.65 51.59
CA PHE A 313 10.21 23.56 52.93
C PHE A 313 9.69 24.92 53.42
N LEU A 314 10.35 26.04 53.11
CA LEU A 314 9.87 27.37 53.44
C LEU A 314 8.60 27.78 52.69
N ILE A 315 8.53 27.47 51.38
CA ILE A 315 7.35 27.79 50.57
C ILE A 315 6.16 26.90 50.99
N PHE A 316 6.36 25.58 51.09
CA PHE A 316 5.29 24.66 51.51
C PHE A 316 4.88 24.85 52.96
N GLY A 317 5.84 25.07 53.85
CA GLY A 317 5.55 25.39 55.23
C GLY A 317 4.80 26.70 55.38
N GLY A 318 5.18 27.74 54.62
CA GLY A 318 4.47 29.02 54.60
C GLY A 318 3.05 28.90 54.07
N LEU A 319 2.84 28.12 52.99
CA LEU A 319 1.52 27.86 52.43
C LEU A 319 0.61 27.10 53.41
N LEU A 320 1.16 26.09 54.09
CA LEU A 320 0.41 25.32 55.09
C LEU A 320 -0.02 26.20 56.27
N VAL A 321 0.89 27.04 56.80
CA VAL A 321 0.58 28.01 57.87
C VAL A 321 -0.49 28.99 57.42
N PHE A 322 -0.40 29.49 56.17
CA PHE A 322 -1.39 30.40 55.59
C PHE A 322 -2.78 29.75 55.51
N VAL A 323 -2.88 28.50 55.03
CA VAL A 323 -4.16 27.77 54.99
C VAL A 323 -4.72 27.54 56.41
N LEU A 324 -3.86 27.18 57.38
CA LEU A 324 -4.30 26.98 58.75
C LEU A 324 -4.80 28.28 59.39
N VAL A 325 -4.17 29.43 59.08
CA VAL A 325 -4.63 30.76 59.54
C VAL A 325 -5.98 31.11 58.92
N LEU A 326 -6.15 30.89 57.63
CA LEU A 326 -7.43 31.09 56.95
C LEU A 326 -8.53 30.21 57.53
N CYS A 327 -8.27 28.94 57.78
CA CYS A 327 -9.22 28.03 58.44
C CYS A 327 -9.60 28.53 59.84
N LYS A 328 -8.63 28.98 60.60
CA LYS A 328 -8.90 29.57 61.94
C LYS A 328 -9.77 30.83 61.87
N VAL A 329 -9.47 31.75 60.96
CA VAL A 329 -10.25 32.97 60.73
C VAL A 329 -11.68 32.63 60.28
N PHE A 330 -11.86 31.64 59.40
CA PHE A 330 -13.20 31.19 58.98
C PHE A 330 -13.97 30.52 60.10
N MET A 331 -13.31 29.73 60.96
CA MET A 331 -13.99 29.07 62.10
C MET A 331 -14.29 30.02 63.31
N THR A 332 -13.55 31.12 63.41
CA THR A 332 -13.76 32.10 64.48
C THR A 332 -14.65 33.28 64.06
N SER A 333 -15.13 33.29 62.81
CA SER A 333 -16.10 34.33 62.39
C SER A 333 -17.44 34.14 63.10
N PRO A 334 -17.87 35.07 63.95
CA PRO A 334 -19.11 34.90 64.67
C PRO A 334 -20.29 34.93 63.70
N ASN A 335 -21.08 33.87 63.80
CA ASN A 335 -22.32 33.68 63.06
C ASN A 335 -23.27 34.86 63.37
N ARG A 336 -23.40 35.79 62.44
CA ARG A 336 -24.37 36.89 62.55
C ARG A 336 -25.75 36.31 62.31
N GLN A 337 -26.37 35.80 63.35
CA GLN A 337 -27.81 35.51 63.36
C GLN A 337 -28.57 36.78 63.08
N SER A 338 -29.22 36.94 61.98
CA SER A 338 -30.25 37.91 61.68
C SER A 338 -31.50 37.50 62.42
N GLY A 339 -31.78 38.23 63.56
CA GLY A 339 -33.00 38.09 64.26
C GLY A 339 -34.22 38.54 63.46
N THR A 340 -35.11 37.63 63.23
CA THR A 340 -36.46 37.93 62.74
C THR A 340 -37.33 38.36 63.89
N GLY A 341 -37.63 39.66 63.94
CA GLY A 341 -38.65 40.28 64.81
C GLY A 341 -40.06 39.89 64.32
N GLY A 342 -40.87 39.66 65.33
CA GLY A 342 -42.18 39.09 65.34
C GLY A 342 -43.32 39.90 64.71
N GLY A 343 -44.41 39.18 64.52
CA GLY A 343 -45.66 39.59 63.98
C GLY A 343 -46.48 40.51 64.84
N PRO A 344 -47.65 40.94 64.48
CA PRO A 344 -48.79 40.45 65.24
C PRO A 344 -50.09 40.17 64.47
N LYS A 345 -50.93 39.43 65.20
CA LYS A 345 -52.31 39.00 65.00
C LYS A 345 -53.30 40.06 64.48
N LYS A 346 -54.33 39.57 63.88
CA LYS A 346 -55.82 39.74 63.94
C LYS A 346 -56.36 39.71 62.52
N GLY A 347 -57.40 39.01 62.16
CA GLY A 347 -58.66 38.68 62.84
C GLY A 347 -59.83 39.06 61.94
N VAL A 348 -60.77 38.18 61.83
CA VAL A 348 -62.08 38.15 61.20
C VAL A 348 -62.11 37.43 59.86
#